data_72aacfb54064a02dd82526385756f523
#
_entry.id   72aacfb54064a02dd82526385756f523
#
_cell.length_a   1.000
_cell.length_b   1.000
_cell.length_c   1.000
_cell.angle_alpha   90.00
_cell.angle_beta   90.00
_cell.angle_gamma   90.00
#
_symmetry.space_group_name_H-M   'P 1'
#
loop_
_entity.id
_entity.type
_entity.pdbx_description
1 polymer ?
#
loop_
_entity_poly.entity_id
_entity_poly.type
_entity_poly.pdbx_seq_one_letter_code
_entity_poly.pdbx_strand_id
1 'polypeptide(L)'
;QGIVHRIDKDTSGLLVCAKDDESYRALSEQIAAHTVDRFYEAVVYGNVKEDSGTIDLPIGRSLKDRKKMAVRLDARQPDGSLQGAREAVTHFEVLRRYEGFTHLRCRLETGRTHQIRVHLSYLGHPVAGDELYGPQKAIKRLQGQCLHARALGFTHPVTGERLYFESQLPEYFTSFLKTLRPKEDLSNGERTDF
;
A
#
# COMPACT_ATOMS: atom_id res chain seq x y z
N GLN A 1 1.73 26.37 3.03
CA GLN A 1 1.02 25.56 4.04
C GLN A 1 0.22 24.48 3.36
N GLY A 2 0.28 23.26 3.85
CA GLY A 2 -0.65 22.25 3.36
C GLY A 2 -0.15 20.81 3.39
N ILE A 3 -0.97 19.98 2.77
CA ILE A 3 -0.76 18.54 2.66
C ILE A 3 0.08 18.26 1.40
N VAL A 4 1.23 17.63 1.56
CA VAL A 4 2.16 17.32 0.47
C VAL A 4 1.95 15.95 -0.16
N HIS A 5 1.23 15.06 0.53
CA HIS A 5 0.81 13.74 0.04
C HIS A 5 -0.56 13.39 0.59
N ARG A 6 -1.04 12.22 0.26
CA ARG A 6 -2.39 11.78 0.66
C ARG A 6 -2.39 10.35 1.16
N ILE A 7 -3.34 10.05 2.03
CA ILE A 7 -3.86 8.71 2.29
C ILE A 7 -5.30 8.64 1.79
N ASP A 8 -5.81 7.47 1.49
CA ASP A 8 -7.19 7.30 1.01
C ASP A 8 -8.19 7.46 2.16
N LYS A 9 -9.45 7.77 1.83
CA LYS A 9 -10.56 7.63 2.77
C LYS A 9 -10.53 6.21 3.35
N ASP A 10 -10.77 6.10 4.65
CA ASP A 10 -10.76 4.85 5.43
C ASP A 10 -9.36 4.16 5.55
N THR A 11 -8.28 4.79 5.07
CA THR A 11 -6.91 4.41 5.38
C THR A 11 -6.46 5.18 6.61
N SER A 12 -5.99 4.48 7.62
CA SER A 12 -5.43 5.06 8.86
C SER A 12 -3.91 5.27 8.76
N GLY A 13 -3.34 5.99 9.73
CA GLY A 13 -1.90 6.10 9.90
C GLY A 13 -1.34 7.50 9.63
N LEU A 14 -0.05 7.53 9.28
CA LEU A 14 0.76 8.74 9.25
C LEU A 14 0.54 9.57 7.98
N LEU A 15 0.50 10.88 8.20
CA LEU A 15 0.47 11.90 7.16
C LEU A 15 1.35 13.09 7.61
N VAL A 16 2.20 13.62 6.73
CA VAL A 16 2.95 14.84 6.99
C VAL A 16 2.26 16.04 6.38
N CYS A 17 2.20 17.14 7.15
CA CYS A 17 1.67 18.42 6.71
C CYS A 17 2.72 19.52 6.94
N ALA A 18 2.92 20.35 5.94
CA ALA A 18 3.76 21.53 6.03
C ALA A 18 3.03 22.70 6.73
N LYS A 19 3.71 23.40 7.64
CA LYS A 19 3.15 24.57 8.36
C LYS A 19 3.38 25.91 7.63
N ASP A 20 4.31 25.92 6.70
CA ASP A 20 4.69 27.10 5.92
C ASP A 20 5.00 26.73 4.46
N ASP A 21 5.16 27.72 3.61
CA ASP A 21 5.33 27.52 2.17
C ASP A 21 6.73 26.98 1.81
N GLU A 22 7.76 27.31 2.59
CA GLU A 22 9.11 26.78 2.40
C GLU A 22 9.15 25.28 2.68
N SER A 23 8.63 24.87 3.83
CA SER A 23 8.47 23.45 4.18
C SER A 23 7.61 22.70 3.17
N TYR A 24 6.55 23.34 2.66
CA TYR A 24 5.70 22.73 1.64
C TYR A 24 6.47 22.43 0.36
N ARG A 25 7.27 23.39 -0.14
CA ARG A 25 8.10 23.19 -1.35
C ARG A 25 9.12 22.08 -1.14
N ALA A 26 9.90 22.17 -0.06
CA ALA A 26 10.94 21.19 0.23
C ALA A 26 10.40 19.75 0.41
N LEU A 27 9.28 19.57 1.11
CA LEU A 27 8.62 18.25 1.25
C LEU A 27 8.01 17.78 -0.07
N SER A 28 7.44 18.68 -0.88
CA SER A 28 6.90 18.34 -2.20
C SER A 28 8.01 17.88 -3.16
N GLU A 29 9.18 18.51 -3.12
CA GLU A 29 10.38 18.11 -3.87
C GLU A 29 10.85 16.71 -3.45
N GLN A 30 10.90 16.40 -2.15
CA GLN A 30 11.25 15.09 -1.64
C GLN A 30 10.25 14.01 -2.11
N ILE A 31 8.95 14.31 -2.11
CA ILE A 31 7.92 13.40 -2.64
C ILE A 31 8.13 13.17 -4.14
N ALA A 32 8.41 14.22 -4.92
CA ALA A 32 8.65 14.11 -6.36
C ALA A 32 9.95 13.37 -6.68
N ALA A 33 11.00 13.55 -5.86
CA ALA A 33 12.28 12.86 -5.98
C ALA A 33 12.25 11.43 -5.42
N HIS A 34 11.13 10.96 -4.89
CA HIS A 34 10.97 9.63 -4.27
C HIS A 34 11.91 9.35 -3.08
N THR A 35 12.32 10.38 -2.36
CA THR A 35 13.22 10.30 -1.19
C THR A 35 12.48 10.20 0.15
N VAL A 36 11.15 10.21 0.12
CA VAL A 36 10.30 10.00 1.30
C VAL A 36 9.98 8.52 1.44
N ASP A 37 10.35 7.93 2.57
CA ASP A 37 9.97 6.56 2.89
C ASP A 37 8.51 6.50 3.32
N ARG A 38 7.73 5.64 2.68
CA ARG A 38 6.31 5.44 2.96
C ARG A 38 6.03 3.95 3.05
N PHE A 39 5.87 3.46 4.28
CA PHE A 39 5.53 2.08 4.54
C PHE A 39 4.10 1.95 5.01
N TYR A 40 3.45 0.93 4.48
CA TYR A 40 2.07 0.57 4.82
C TYR A 40 2.03 -0.88 5.27
N GLU A 41 1.08 -1.21 6.12
CA GLU A 41 0.69 -2.58 6.37
C GLU A 41 -0.72 -2.81 5.84
N ALA A 42 -0.93 -3.97 5.20
CA ALA A 42 -2.20 -4.36 4.61
C ALA A 42 -2.51 -5.81 4.91
N VAL A 43 -3.78 -6.13 5.12
CA VAL A 43 -4.26 -7.52 5.06
C VAL A 43 -5.02 -7.69 3.75
N VAL A 44 -4.63 -8.68 2.97
CA VAL A 44 -5.23 -8.97 1.65
C VAL A 44 -5.91 -10.33 1.64
N TYR A 45 -6.89 -10.49 0.75
CA TYR A 45 -7.52 -11.78 0.50
C TYR A 45 -6.55 -12.74 -0.21
N GLY A 46 -6.67 -14.00 0.12
CA GLY A 46 -5.89 -15.10 -0.46
C GLY A 46 -4.47 -15.20 0.09
N ASN A 47 -3.75 -16.21 -0.38
CA ASN A 47 -2.36 -16.44 0.00
C ASN A 47 -1.42 -15.99 -1.12
N VAL A 48 -0.71 -14.89 -0.90
CA VAL A 48 0.37 -14.45 -1.77
C VAL A 48 1.49 -15.48 -1.70
N LYS A 49 1.89 -16.02 -2.85
CA LYS A 49 2.87 -17.13 -2.92
C LYS A 49 4.29 -16.65 -2.69
N GLU A 50 4.66 -15.56 -3.35
CA GLU A 50 5.97 -14.91 -3.27
C GLU A 50 6.14 -14.25 -1.91
N ASP A 51 7.31 -14.37 -1.28
CA ASP A 51 7.61 -13.74 0.01
C ASP A 51 7.78 -12.22 -0.11
N SER A 52 8.19 -11.75 -1.28
CA SER A 52 8.31 -10.33 -1.62
C SER A 52 8.21 -10.11 -3.12
N GLY A 53 7.96 -8.89 -3.53
CA GLY A 53 7.91 -8.55 -4.94
C GLY A 53 7.77 -7.06 -5.20
N THR A 54 7.86 -6.71 -6.47
CA THR A 54 7.66 -5.34 -6.98
C THR A 54 6.55 -5.36 -8.02
N ILE A 55 5.60 -4.45 -7.86
CA ILE A 55 4.52 -4.20 -8.82
C ILE A 55 4.84 -2.87 -9.49
N ASP A 56 5.34 -2.93 -10.72
CA ASP A 56 5.67 -1.78 -11.57
C ASP A 56 4.67 -1.73 -12.73
N LEU A 57 3.49 -1.18 -12.46
CA LEU A 57 2.38 -1.17 -13.40
C LEU A 57 1.70 0.22 -13.38
N PRO A 58 1.48 0.84 -14.56
CA PRO A 58 0.89 2.17 -14.63
C PRO A 58 -0.55 2.19 -14.16
N ILE A 59 -0.91 3.26 -13.43
CA ILE A 59 -2.26 3.46 -12.89
C ILE A 59 -2.90 4.69 -13.54
N GLY A 60 -4.14 4.52 -13.98
CA GLY A 60 -4.99 5.57 -14.52
C GLY A 60 -6.45 5.39 -14.13
N ARG A 61 -7.31 6.27 -14.61
CA ARG A 61 -8.77 6.10 -14.45
C ARG A 61 -9.23 4.82 -15.15
N SER A 62 -10.11 4.07 -14.48
CA SER A 62 -10.76 2.93 -15.12
C SER A 62 -11.62 3.38 -16.29
N LEU A 63 -11.52 2.67 -17.42
CA LEU A 63 -12.37 2.93 -18.59
C LEU A 63 -13.81 2.42 -18.39
N LYS A 64 -13.98 1.44 -17.50
CA LYS A 64 -15.28 0.80 -17.22
C LYS A 64 -16.05 1.47 -16.09
N ASP A 65 -15.36 2.02 -15.11
CA ASP A 65 -15.97 2.64 -13.92
C ASP A 65 -15.18 3.89 -13.51
N ARG A 66 -15.74 5.07 -13.75
CA ARG A 66 -15.11 6.36 -13.46
C ARG A 66 -14.82 6.60 -11.98
N LYS A 67 -15.43 5.85 -11.07
CA LYS A 67 -15.17 5.93 -9.62
C LYS A 67 -13.89 5.18 -9.22
N LYS A 68 -13.40 4.30 -10.10
CA LYS A 68 -12.24 3.44 -9.86
C LYS A 68 -10.99 3.94 -10.59
N MET A 69 -9.85 3.61 -10.00
CA MET A 69 -8.57 3.57 -10.68
C MET A 69 -8.31 2.13 -11.17
N ALA A 70 -7.42 1.96 -12.12
CA ALA A 70 -7.08 0.66 -12.67
C ALA A 70 -5.62 0.62 -13.12
N VAL A 71 -5.03 -0.55 -13.15
CA VAL A 71 -3.81 -0.81 -13.93
C VAL A 71 -4.14 -0.62 -15.41
N ARG A 72 -3.33 0.17 -16.12
CA ARG A 72 -3.57 0.62 -17.48
C ARG A 72 -2.40 0.26 -18.40
N LEU A 73 -2.22 -1.04 -18.67
CA LEU A 73 -1.21 -1.51 -19.60
C LEU A 73 -1.45 -1.00 -21.02
N ASP A 74 -2.72 -0.81 -21.39
CA ASP A 74 -3.18 -0.22 -22.64
C ASP A 74 -2.81 1.26 -22.82
N ALA A 75 -2.41 1.94 -21.74
CA ALA A 75 -2.01 3.34 -21.79
C ALA A 75 -0.60 3.55 -22.36
N ARG A 76 0.24 2.52 -22.45
CA ARG A 76 1.61 2.64 -22.94
C ARG A 76 1.62 2.75 -24.47
N GLN A 77 2.20 3.86 -24.94
CA GLN A 77 2.34 4.15 -26.37
C GLN A 77 3.60 3.47 -26.95
N PRO A 78 3.72 3.35 -28.29
CA PRO A 78 4.90 2.77 -28.94
C PRO A 78 6.22 3.49 -28.60
N ASP A 79 6.17 4.79 -28.29
CA ASP A 79 7.32 5.59 -27.87
C ASP A 79 7.67 5.44 -26.37
N GLY A 80 6.94 4.57 -25.66
CA GLY A 80 7.10 4.33 -24.22
C GLY A 80 6.36 5.31 -23.30
N SER A 81 5.78 6.38 -23.84
CA SER A 81 4.98 7.33 -23.07
C SER A 81 3.67 6.72 -22.55
N LEU A 82 3.05 7.35 -21.55
CA LEU A 82 1.76 6.93 -21.00
C LEU A 82 0.67 7.94 -21.30
N GLN A 83 -0.43 7.49 -21.88
CA GLN A 83 -1.60 8.32 -22.14
C GLN A 83 -2.74 7.97 -21.17
N GLY A 84 -3.10 8.94 -20.30
CA GLY A 84 -4.21 8.75 -19.32
C GLY A 84 -3.86 7.86 -18.13
N ALA A 85 -2.59 7.52 -17.96
CA ALA A 85 -2.06 6.82 -16.80
C ALA A 85 -0.71 7.42 -16.38
N ARG A 86 -0.20 6.99 -15.23
CA ARG A 86 1.11 7.40 -14.68
C ARG A 86 1.84 6.19 -14.16
N GLU A 87 3.16 6.20 -14.22
CA GLU A 87 4.01 5.17 -13.61
C GLU A 87 3.68 5.04 -12.13
N ALA A 88 3.62 3.80 -11.67
CA ALA A 88 3.32 3.48 -10.28
C ALA A 88 4.10 2.24 -9.85
N VAL A 89 4.86 2.37 -8.77
CA VAL A 89 5.72 1.31 -8.23
C VAL A 89 5.39 1.07 -6.76
N THR A 90 5.03 -0.17 -6.45
CA THR A 90 4.77 -0.68 -5.10
C THR A 90 5.61 -1.91 -4.84
N HIS A 91 6.41 -1.89 -3.77
CA HIS A 91 7.10 -3.08 -3.27
C HIS A 91 6.27 -3.70 -2.17
N PHE A 92 6.26 -5.02 -2.08
CA PHE A 92 5.62 -5.73 -0.98
C PHE A 92 6.52 -6.82 -0.39
N GLU A 93 6.29 -7.11 0.87
CA GLU A 93 6.90 -8.18 1.65
C GLU A 93 5.80 -8.88 2.45
N VAL A 94 5.80 -10.20 2.46
CA VAL A 94 4.87 -10.99 3.27
C VAL A 94 5.36 -11.02 4.72
N LEU A 95 4.57 -10.46 5.63
CA LEU A 95 4.83 -10.53 7.06
C LEU A 95 4.31 -11.84 7.66
N ARG A 96 3.12 -12.28 7.24
CA ARG A 96 2.51 -13.53 7.69
C ARG A 96 1.41 -14.01 6.76
N ARG A 97 1.32 -15.32 6.59
CA ARG A 97 0.21 -15.99 5.89
C ARG A 97 -0.79 -16.57 6.87
N TYR A 98 -2.07 -16.47 6.52
CA TYR A 98 -3.19 -17.01 7.25
C TYR A 98 -4.07 -17.83 6.32
N GLU A 99 -5.01 -18.61 6.86
CA GLU A 99 -6.02 -19.26 6.05
C GLU A 99 -6.88 -18.22 5.32
N GLY A 100 -6.74 -18.14 4.00
CA GLY A 100 -7.50 -17.23 3.14
C GLY A 100 -7.06 -15.76 3.16
N PHE A 101 -5.99 -15.41 3.89
CA PHE A 101 -5.48 -14.03 3.98
C PHE A 101 -3.95 -13.98 4.03
N THR A 102 -3.39 -12.83 3.66
CA THR A 102 -1.96 -12.53 3.82
C THR A 102 -1.79 -11.14 4.43
N HIS A 103 -0.94 -11.01 5.43
CA HIS A 103 -0.50 -9.74 6.01
C HIS A 103 0.77 -9.31 5.29
N LEU A 104 0.74 -8.14 4.69
CA LEU A 104 1.81 -7.56 3.88
C LEU A 104 2.33 -6.27 4.49
N ARG A 105 3.63 -6.03 4.32
CA ARG A 105 4.22 -4.69 4.34
C ARG A 105 4.35 -4.21 2.90
N CYS A 106 3.96 -2.97 2.63
CA CYS A 106 4.12 -2.33 1.33
C CYS A 106 4.99 -1.08 1.46
N ARG A 107 5.91 -0.86 0.51
CA ARG A 107 6.68 0.37 0.38
C ARG A 107 6.35 1.03 -0.96
N LEU A 108 6.07 2.33 -0.91
CA LEU A 108 5.72 3.11 -2.09
C LEU A 108 6.93 3.92 -2.59
N GLU A 109 7.26 3.79 -3.89
CA GLU A 109 8.09 4.77 -4.58
C GLU A 109 7.23 5.94 -5.07
N THR A 110 6.13 5.65 -5.71
CA THR A 110 5.12 6.60 -6.20
C THR A 110 3.92 6.65 -5.25
N GLY A 111 3.04 7.65 -5.40
CA GLY A 111 1.83 7.81 -4.57
C GLY A 111 0.60 8.11 -5.41
N ARG A 112 0.16 7.20 -6.29
CA ARG A 112 -1.04 7.39 -7.10
C ARG A 112 -2.30 7.10 -6.27
N THR A 113 -3.40 7.68 -6.68
CA THR A 113 -4.71 7.45 -6.05
C THR A 113 -5.00 5.95 -5.99
N HIS A 114 -5.31 5.44 -4.80
CA HIS A 114 -5.62 4.03 -4.52
C HIS A 114 -4.51 3.04 -4.91
N GLN A 115 -3.26 3.46 -5.02
CA GLN A 115 -2.19 2.69 -5.65
C GLN A 115 -2.03 1.27 -5.08
N ILE A 116 -1.85 1.11 -3.77
CA ILE A 116 -1.70 -0.21 -3.12
C ILE A 116 -2.94 -1.07 -3.40
N ARG A 117 -4.12 -0.50 -3.25
CA ARG A 117 -5.40 -1.19 -3.42
C ARG A 117 -5.59 -1.69 -4.84
N VAL A 118 -5.27 -0.85 -5.83
CA VAL A 118 -5.35 -1.18 -7.26
C VAL A 118 -4.33 -2.26 -7.63
N HIS A 119 -3.07 -2.09 -7.22
CA HIS A 119 -2.01 -3.03 -7.52
C HIS A 119 -2.30 -4.42 -6.94
N LEU A 120 -2.63 -4.50 -5.64
CA LEU A 120 -2.92 -5.77 -4.99
C LEU A 120 -4.20 -6.43 -5.54
N SER A 121 -5.24 -5.64 -5.85
CA SER A 121 -6.43 -6.15 -6.52
C SER A 121 -6.14 -6.70 -7.92
N TYR A 122 -5.26 -6.04 -8.68
CA TYR A 122 -4.82 -6.51 -10.00
C TYR A 122 -4.11 -7.87 -9.93
N LEU A 123 -3.31 -8.11 -8.88
CA LEU A 123 -2.69 -9.41 -8.63
C LEU A 123 -3.66 -10.49 -8.11
N GLY A 124 -4.94 -10.17 -7.94
CA GLY A 124 -5.94 -11.11 -7.40
C GLY A 124 -5.98 -11.17 -5.87
N HIS A 125 -5.28 -10.26 -5.20
CA HIS A 125 -5.20 -10.15 -3.74
C HIS A 125 -5.73 -8.80 -3.23
N PRO A 126 -7.02 -8.46 -3.42
CA PRO A 126 -7.56 -7.19 -2.96
C PRO A 126 -7.44 -7.04 -1.44
N VAL A 127 -7.33 -5.80 -0.97
CA VAL A 127 -7.25 -5.50 0.46
C VAL A 127 -8.55 -5.91 1.16
N ALA A 128 -8.44 -6.56 2.31
CA ALA A 128 -9.58 -6.99 3.11
C ALA A 128 -10.43 -5.77 3.53
N GLY A 129 -11.75 -5.87 3.37
CA GLY A 129 -12.68 -4.79 3.68
C GLY A 129 -12.74 -3.66 2.66
N ASP A 130 -12.00 -3.75 1.55
CA ASP A 130 -12.08 -2.76 0.47
C ASP A 130 -13.38 -2.91 -0.32
N GLU A 131 -14.32 -1.98 -0.12
CA GLU A 131 -15.61 -2.00 -0.79
C GLU A 131 -15.54 -1.69 -2.28
N LEU A 132 -14.46 -1.03 -2.73
CA LEU A 132 -14.31 -0.59 -4.11
C LEU A 132 -13.61 -1.63 -4.99
N TYR A 133 -12.57 -2.29 -4.46
CA TYR A 133 -11.71 -3.22 -5.21
C TYR A 133 -11.82 -4.66 -4.72
N GLY A 134 -12.39 -4.88 -3.54
CA GLY A 134 -12.56 -6.20 -2.95
C GLY A 134 -13.89 -6.87 -3.31
N PRO A 135 -14.11 -8.07 -2.76
CA PRO A 135 -15.39 -8.76 -2.85
C PRO A 135 -16.51 -7.93 -2.21
N GLN A 136 -17.72 -7.99 -2.78
CA GLN A 136 -18.90 -7.26 -2.28
C GLN A 136 -19.34 -7.69 -0.87
N LYS A 137 -18.84 -8.81 -0.37
CA LYS A 137 -19.15 -9.31 0.97
C LYS A 137 -18.35 -8.55 2.01
N ALA A 138 -18.98 -7.60 2.68
CA ALA A 138 -18.37 -6.82 3.74
C ALA A 138 -17.85 -7.71 4.88
N ILE A 139 -16.64 -7.42 5.37
CA ILE A 139 -16.16 -7.94 6.64
C ILE A 139 -16.69 -7.02 7.74
N LYS A 140 -17.70 -7.47 8.48
CA LYS A 140 -18.44 -6.66 9.48
C LYS A 140 -17.55 -5.93 10.51
N ARG A 141 -16.33 -6.42 10.75
CA ARG A 141 -15.37 -5.85 11.71
C ARG A 141 -14.47 -4.77 11.13
N LEU A 142 -14.44 -4.64 9.80
CA LEU A 142 -13.66 -3.63 9.09
C LEU A 142 -14.59 -2.53 8.60
N GLN A 143 -14.24 -1.28 8.92
CA GLN A 143 -14.98 -0.08 8.49
C GLN A 143 -14.38 0.53 7.22
N GLY A 144 -13.89 -0.31 6.32
CA GLY A 144 -13.16 0.05 5.11
C GLY A 144 -11.97 -0.88 4.89
N GLN A 145 -11.07 -0.50 4.00
CA GLN A 145 -9.89 -1.30 3.69
C GLN A 145 -8.94 -1.47 4.89
N CYS A 146 -8.52 -2.70 5.16
CA CYS A 146 -7.53 -3.03 6.17
C CYS A 146 -6.12 -2.63 5.69
N LEU A 147 -5.89 -1.31 5.68
CA LEU A 147 -4.68 -0.64 5.17
C LEU A 147 -4.28 0.49 6.11
N HIS A 148 -3.01 0.51 6.52
CA HIS A 148 -2.50 1.45 7.50
C HIS A 148 -1.14 2.03 7.06
N ALA A 149 -1.01 3.36 7.04
CA ALA A 149 0.25 4.06 6.81
C ALA A 149 1.13 3.95 8.06
N ARG A 150 1.97 2.91 8.10
CA ARG A 150 2.69 2.40 9.27
C ARG A 150 3.91 3.22 9.64
N ALA A 151 4.66 3.67 8.62
CA ALA A 151 5.87 4.45 8.85
C ALA A 151 6.08 5.50 7.75
N LEU A 152 6.71 6.58 8.14
CA LEU A 152 7.00 7.74 7.30
C LEU A 152 8.39 8.29 7.63
N GLY A 153 9.28 8.33 6.63
CA GLY A 153 10.62 8.90 6.75
C GLY A 153 10.86 10.01 5.73
N PHE A 154 11.38 11.14 6.18
CA PHE A 154 11.70 12.29 5.34
C PHE A 154 12.82 13.14 5.95
N THR A 155 13.42 14.01 5.15
CA THR A 155 14.40 14.97 5.65
C THR A 155 13.69 16.25 6.10
N HIS A 156 13.98 16.69 7.33
CA HIS A 156 13.38 17.91 7.88
C HIS A 156 13.76 19.14 7.01
N PRO A 157 12.79 19.92 6.52
CA PRO A 157 13.03 20.99 5.54
C PRO A 157 14.04 22.05 5.97
N VAL A 158 14.08 22.36 7.26
CA VAL A 158 14.92 23.43 7.82
C VAL A 158 16.24 22.89 8.38
N THR A 159 16.19 21.81 9.17
CA THR A 159 17.39 21.30 9.85
C THR A 159 18.23 20.36 9.02
N GLY A 160 17.65 19.77 7.94
CA GLY A 160 18.32 18.75 7.13
C GLY A 160 18.42 17.38 7.83
N GLU A 161 17.88 17.24 9.03
CA GLU A 161 17.91 15.99 9.77
C GLU A 161 16.97 14.94 9.15
N ARG A 162 17.41 13.67 9.07
CA ARG A 162 16.53 12.56 8.65
C ARG A 162 15.62 12.18 9.80
N LEU A 163 14.33 12.36 9.61
CA LEU A 163 13.28 11.99 10.56
C LEU A 163 12.59 10.69 10.12
N TYR A 164 12.23 9.87 11.08
CA TYR A 164 11.49 8.64 10.86
C TYR A 164 10.45 8.45 11.95
N PHE A 165 9.21 8.26 11.55
CA PHE A 165 8.06 8.11 12.44
C PHE A 165 7.38 6.77 12.18
N GLU A 166 6.94 6.13 13.26
CA GLU A 166 6.09 4.94 13.19
C GLU A 166 4.80 5.16 13.97
N SER A 167 3.70 4.60 13.49
CA SER A 167 2.44 4.52 14.22
C SER A 167 2.12 3.07 14.53
N GLN A 168 1.50 2.81 15.66
CA GLN A 168 1.02 1.47 15.97
C GLN A 168 -0.18 1.12 15.11
N LEU A 169 -0.35 -0.18 14.82
CA LEU A 169 -1.55 -0.65 14.13
C LEU A 169 -2.79 -0.34 14.98
N PRO A 170 -3.85 0.21 14.39
CA PRO A 170 -5.07 0.52 15.11
C PRO A 170 -5.80 -0.75 15.56
N GLU A 171 -6.67 -0.60 16.56
CA GLU A 171 -7.37 -1.72 17.19
C GLU A 171 -8.17 -2.57 16.19
N TYR A 172 -8.85 -1.94 15.21
CA TYR A 172 -9.60 -2.69 14.20
C TYR A 172 -8.70 -3.63 13.39
N PHE A 173 -7.46 -3.19 13.07
CA PHE A 173 -6.49 -3.96 12.32
C PHE A 173 -5.95 -5.14 13.15
N THR A 174 -5.49 -4.86 14.37
CA THR A 174 -4.96 -5.91 15.27
C THR A 174 -6.03 -6.90 15.70
N SER A 175 -7.25 -6.43 15.95
CA SER A 175 -8.39 -7.29 16.27
C SER A 175 -8.78 -8.19 15.09
N PHE A 176 -8.72 -7.68 13.86
CA PHE A 176 -8.96 -8.49 12.68
C PHE A 176 -7.89 -9.59 12.53
N LEU A 177 -6.60 -9.23 12.65
CA LEU A 177 -5.51 -10.23 12.60
C LEU A 177 -5.67 -11.34 13.64
N LYS A 178 -6.11 -11.02 14.86
CA LYS A 178 -6.35 -12.01 15.93
C LYS A 178 -7.46 -13.01 15.60
N THR A 179 -8.35 -12.70 14.66
CA THR A 179 -9.41 -13.63 14.24
C THR A 179 -8.95 -14.61 13.16
N LEU A 180 -7.80 -14.34 12.53
CA LEU A 180 -7.28 -15.15 11.45
C LEU A 180 -6.48 -16.34 11.99
N ARG A 181 -6.65 -17.50 11.37
CA ARG A 181 -5.84 -18.68 11.69
C ARG A 181 -4.53 -18.62 10.93
N PRO A 182 -3.37 -18.67 11.62
CA PRO A 182 -2.09 -18.75 10.96
C PRO A 182 -2.03 -19.99 10.05
N LYS A 183 -1.48 -19.81 8.85
CA LYS A 183 -1.16 -20.94 8.00
C LYS A 183 0.14 -21.54 8.53
N GLU A 184 0.15 -22.82 8.86
CA GLU A 184 1.38 -23.53 9.23
C GLU A 184 2.29 -23.61 8.02
N ASP A 185 3.53 -23.18 8.18
CA ASP A 185 4.57 -23.38 7.18
C ASP A 185 4.92 -24.88 7.18
N LEU A 186 4.51 -25.60 6.12
CA LEU A 186 4.85 -27.00 5.91
C LEU A 186 6.36 -27.23 5.62
N SER A 187 7.23 -26.25 5.92
CA SER A 187 8.66 -26.31 5.65
C SER A 187 9.51 -26.88 6.79
N ASN A 188 8.91 -27.40 7.89
CA ASN A 188 9.62 -28.08 8.98
C ASN A 188 9.13 -29.51 9.21
N GLY A 189 9.04 -30.29 8.14
CA GLY A 189 8.82 -31.72 8.20
C GLY A 189 9.89 -32.47 7.40
N GLU A 190 10.68 -33.29 8.14
CA GLU A 190 11.65 -34.26 7.65
C GLU A 190 13.13 -33.81 7.49
N ARG A 191 13.80 -33.65 8.63
CA ARG A 191 15.10 -34.29 8.80
C ARG A 191 14.86 -35.52 9.67
N THR A 192 14.50 -36.63 9.04
CA THR A 192 14.69 -37.93 9.62
C THR A 192 16.12 -38.33 9.37
N ASP A 193 16.86 -38.42 10.48
CA ASP A 193 18.17 -39.07 10.55
C ASP A 193 18.06 -40.50 10.02
N PHE A 194 18.96 -40.82 9.11
CA PHE A 194 19.51 -42.16 8.89
C PHE A 194 21.02 -42.06 8.80
#